data_b04e008823acf2820b1537e646b59979
#
_entry.id   b04e008823acf2820b1537e646b59979
#
_cell.length_a   1.000
_cell.length_b   1.000
_cell.length_c   1.000
_cell.angle_alpha   90.00
_cell.angle_beta   90.00
_cell.angle_gamma   90.00
#
_symmetry.space_group_name_H-M   'P 1'
#
loop_
_entity.id
_entity.type
_entity.pdbx_description
1 polymer ?
#
loop_
_entity_poly.entity_id
_entity_poly.type
_entity_poly.pdbx_seq_one_letter_code
_entity_poly.pdbx_strand_id
1 'polypeptide(L)'
;MGFIGLGMKNFVSAFIWTCLFASTQLFGAVIHAPNLDVIEKCISDLDEDALVIFDIDYTIIVYNDRILAPCGEAYFQDFRNKLLALQEQGEILGSKIHLQSKVSLVDEKILNLLEMIKWRKIKTIALTAIPTGKFGVIPNAEEWRVNQLDSLGINFKWSFPSIDSIILTEFEGKKSQPIFKQGVLASARYPKGEVLCVFLKKMHWKPSKVVFIDDRMEYIDSVECELDKENIEHISFHYTAATDCSCHLDQRLADFQLDYLMHHGDWLSDQEANNKMNN
;
A
#
# COMPACT_ATOMS: atom_id res chain seq x y z
N MET A 1 -94.39 13.45 -11.96
CA MET A 1 -93.33 14.11 -12.73
C MET A 1 -92.16 14.42 -11.74
N GLY A 2 -91.14 13.60 -11.68
CA GLY A 2 -90.06 13.77 -10.80
C GLY A 2 -88.75 13.57 -11.58
N PHE A 3 -87.88 14.53 -11.49
CA PHE A 3 -86.58 14.48 -12.09
C PHE A 3 -85.54 14.09 -11.02
N ILE A 4 -84.86 13.00 -11.29
CA ILE A 4 -83.74 12.44 -10.49
C ILE A 4 -82.50 13.19 -10.89
N GLY A 5 -81.82 13.84 -9.91
CA GLY A 5 -80.49 14.45 -10.08
C GLY A 5 -79.41 13.46 -9.62
N LEU A 6 -78.57 12.99 -10.53
CA LEU A 6 -77.36 12.20 -10.21
C LEU A 6 -76.26 13.15 -9.77
N GLY A 7 -75.82 12.98 -8.56
CA GLY A 7 -74.58 13.59 -8.05
C GLY A 7 -73.33 12.81 -8.49
N MET A 8 -72.48 13.45 -9.27
CA MET A 8 -71.16 12.94 -9.60
C MET A 8 -70.16 13.15 -8.40
N LYS A 9 -69.71 12.08 -7.80
CA LYS A 9 -68.62 12.13 -6.83
C LYS A 9 -67.27 12.10 -7.58
N ASN A 10 -66.54 13.20 -7.48
CA ASN A 10 -65.16 13.28 -7.97
C ASN A 10 -64.24 12.46 -7.07
N PHE A 11 -63.72 11.38 -7.60
CA PHE A 11 -62.60 10.66 -7.01
C PHE A 11 -61.30 11.36 -7.43
N VAL A 12 -60.69 12.09 -6.49
CA VAL A 12 -59.34 12.60 -6.64
C VAL A 12 -58.40 11.45 -6.25
N SER A 13 -57.81 10.78 -7.26
CA SER A 13 -56.76 9.78 -7.09
C SER A 13 -55.45 10.50 -6.79
N ALA A 14 -55.01 10.45 -5.54
CA ALA A 14 -53.70 10.92 -5.14
C ALA A 14 -52.67 9.87 -5.58
N PHE A 15 -51.92 10.15 -6.65
CA PHE A 15 -50.74 9.40 -7.05
C PHE A 15 -49.61 9.76 -6.09
N ILE A 16 -49.32 8.88 -5.10
CA ILE A 16 -48.13 8.97 -4.27
C ILE A 16 -46.95 8.47 -5.12
N TRP A 17 -46.13 9.40 -5.61
CA TRP A 17 -44.83 9.09 -6.19
C TRP A 17 -43.88 8.71 -5.05
N THR A 18 -43.74 7.42 -4.81
CA THR A 18 -42.62 6.89 -4.04
C THR A 18 -41.36 6.99 -4.89
N CYS A 19 -40.56 8.03 -4.67
CA CYS A 19 -39.20 8.09 -5.16
C CYS A 19 -38.41 6.97 -4.45
N LEU A 20 -38.26 5.82 -5.12
CA LEU A 20 -37.21 4.88 -4.78
C LEU A 20 -35.86 5.58 -5.05
N PHE A 21 -35.22 6.09 -4.00
CA PHE A 21 -33.79 6.34 -4.02
C PHE A 21 -33.12 4.97 -4.11
N ALA A 22 -32.88 4.51 -5.33
CA ALA A 22 -31.87 3.48 -5.54
C ALA A 22 -30.54 4.10 -5.09
N SER A 23 -30.10 3.77 -3.88
CA SER A 23 -28.72 3.98 -3.49
C SER A 23 -27.89 3.10 -4.44
N THR A 24 -27.36 3.69 -5.50
CA THR A 24 -26.24 3.10 -6.23
C THR A 24 -25.13 2.99 -5.22
N GLN A 25 -24.91 1.78 -4.68
CA GLN A 25 -23.65 1.48 -4.03
C GLN A 25 -22.58 1.73 -5.09
N LEU A 26 -21.82 2.79 -4.92
CA LEU A 26 -20.59 2.98 -5.66
C LEU A 26 -19.63 1.90 -5.13
N PHE A 27 -19.57 0.77 -5.83
CA PHE A 27 -18.49 -0.18 -5.69
C PHE A 27 -17.19 0.56 -6.02
N GLY A 28 -16.15 0.31 -5.25
CA GLY A 28 -14.84 0.89 -5.49
C GLY A 28 -14.39 0.65 -6.93
N ALA A 29 -13.85 1.67 -7.56
CA ALA A 29 -13.32 1.58 -8.90
C ALA A 29 -11.81 1.34 -8.83
N VAL A 30 -11.33 0.24 -9.41
CA VAL A 30 -9.89 0.05 -9.64
C VAL A 30 -9.50 0.72 -10.94
N ILE A 31 -8.59 1.67 -10.87
CA ILE A 31 -8.09 2.44 -12.01
C ILE A 31 -6.65 2.02 -12.29
N HIS A 32 -6.35 1.63 -13.52
CA HIS A 32 -4.97 1.40 -13.95
C HIS A 32 -4.23 2.74 -14.06
N ALA A 33 -3.08 2.86 -13.40
CA ALA A 33 -2.28 4.07 -13.34
C ALA A 33 -0.81 3.76 -13.69
N PRO A 34 -0.38 4.01 -14.95
CA PRO A 34 1.02 3.81 -15.35
C PRO A 34 1.96 4.92 -14.86
N ASN A 35 1.44 6.00 -14.32
CA ASN A 35 2.19 7.13 -13.76
C ASN A 35 1.35 7.88 -12.72
N LEU A 36 1.94 8.88 -12.04
CA LEU A 36 1.28 9.66 -10.99
C LEU A 36 0.25 10.67 -11.51
N ASP A 37 0.23 11.01 -12.80
CA ASP A 37 -0.62 12.09 -13.31
C ASP A 37 -2.14 11.81 -13.13
N VAL A 38 -2.54 10.54 -13.30
CA VAL A 38 -3.93 10.09 -13.10
C VAL A 38 -4.31 10.15 -11.62
N ILE A 39 -3.37 9.77 -10.75
CA ILE A 39 -3.53 9.76 -9.30
C ILE A 39 -3.62 11.19 -8.78
N GLU A 40 -2.74 12.09 -9.20
CA GLU A 40 -2.73 13.50 -8.83
C GLU A 40 -4.04 14.18 -9.16
N LYS A 41 -4.60 13.91 -10.35
CA LYS A 41 -5.90 14.44 -10.75
C LYS A 41 -7.03 14.01 -9.80
N CYS A 42 -7.07 12.74 -9.41
CA CYS A 42 -8.06 12.25 -8.44
C CYS A 42 -7.88 12.89 -7.07
N ILE A 43 -6.63 12.99 -6.58
CA ILE A 43 -6.32 13.58 -5.28
C ILE A 43 -6.66 15.08 -5.26
N SER A 44 -6.57 15.77 -6.38
CA SER A 44 -6.90 17.20 -6.46
C SER A 44 -8.37 17.52 -6.16
N ASP A 45 -9.27 16.53 -6.26
CA ASP A 45 -10.69 16.68 -6.00
C ASP A 45 -11.12 16.25 -4.58
N LEU A 46 -10.19 15.74 -3.74
CA LEU A 46 -10.48 15.26 -2.38
C LEU A 46 -10.71 16.43 -1.41
N ASP A 47 -11.45 16.18 -0.34
CA ASP A 47 -11.57 17.05 0.83
C ASP A 47 -10.55 16.74 1.93
N GLU A 48 -10.53 17.54 3.00
CA GLU A 48 -9.59 17.36 4.14
C GLU A 48 -9.90 16.09 4.97
N ASP A 49 -11.12 15.55 4.89
CA ASP A 49 -11.54 14.34 5.62
C ASP A 49 -11.21 13.04 4.89
N ALA A 50 -10.65 13.14 3.68
CA ALA A 50 -10.19 11.97 2.92
C ALA A 50 -8.89 11.40 3.49
N LEU A 51 -8.60 10.15 3.12
CA LEU A 51 -7.35 9.46 3.43
C LEU A 51 -6.71 8.97 2.15
N VAL A 52 -5.46 9.37 1.90
CA VAL A 52 -4.63 8.83 0.82
C VAL A 52 -3.65 7.81 1.39
N ILE A 53 -3.56 6.65 0.76
CA ILE A 53 -2.72 5.54 1.22
C ILE A 53 -1.84 5.08 0.06
N PHE A 54 -0.53 5.07 0.27
CA PHE A 54 0.43 4.52 -0.67
C PHE A 54 1.00 3.21 -0.13
N ASP A 55 1.10 2.19 -0.97
CA ASP A 55 2.06 1.12 -0.72
C ASP A 55 3.48 1.67 -0.84
N ILE A 56 4.48 0.91 -0.40
CA ILE A 56 5.88 1.36 -0.41
C ILE A 56 6.67 0.68 -1.52
N ASP A 57 6.81 -0.64 -1.46
CA ASP A 57 7.68 -1.38 -2.37
C ASP A 57 7.04 -1.45 -3.78
N TYR A 58 7.78 -1.02 -4.81
CA TYR A 58 7.34 -0.87 -6.21
C TYR A 58 6.23 0.18 -6.45
N THR A 59 5.79 0.87 -5.40
CA THR A 59 4.86 2.00 -5.49
C THR A 59 5.59 3.33 -5.21
N ILE A 60 6.21 3.48 -4.06
CA ILE A 60 7.03 4.66 -3.72
C ILE A 60 8.48 4.42 -4.11
N ILE A 61 9.03 3.27 -3.75
CA ILE A 61 10.44 2.91 -3.94
C ILE A 61 10.61 1.67 -4.81
N VAL A 62 11.74 1.60 -5.48
CA VAL A 62 12.22 0.42 -6.22
C VAL A 62 13.66 0.14 -5.83
N TYR A 63 14.02 -1.15 -5.74
CA TYR A 63 15.39 -1.56 -5.52
C TYR A 63 16.24 -1.35 -6.78
N ASN A 64 17.47 -0.89 -6.59
CA ASN A 64 18.38 -0.60 -7.71
C ASN A 64 18.97 -1.88 -8.31
N ASP A 65 19.09 -2.95 -7.51
CA ASP A 65 19.57 -4.25 -7.95
C ASP A 65 18.48 -4.99 -8.72
N ARG A 66 18.79 -5.42 -9.93
CA ARG A 66 17.79 -5.98 -10.89
C ARG A 66 17.11 -7.24 -10.41
N ILE A 67 17.81 -8.07 -9.63
CA ILE A 67 17.22 -9.27 -9.03
C ILE A 67 16.12 -8.93 -8.00
N LEU A 68 16.20 -7.75 -7.38
CA LEU A 68 15.22 -7.25 -6.41
C LEU A 68 14.19 -6.31 -7.05
N ALA A 69 14.36 -5.95 -8.32
CA ALA A 69 13.41 -5.15 -9.09
C ALA A 69 12.29 -6.03 -9.68
N PRO A 70 11.19 -5.47 -10.20
CA PRO A 70 10.08 -6.26 -10.73
C PRO A 70 10.49 -7.31 -11.78
N CYS A 71 11.49 -7.01 -12.62
CA CYS A 71 11.98 -7.98 -13.61
C CYS A 71 12.72 -9.19 -13.03
N GLY A 72 13.17 -9.10 -11.78
CA GLY A 72 13.82 -10.18 -11.04
C GLY A 72 12.88 -10.92 -10.07
N GLU A 73 11.67 -10.42 -9.86
CA GLU A 73 10.79 -10.92 -8.78
C GLU A 73 10.51 -12.42 -8.88
N ALA A 74 10.16 -12.92 -10.06
CA ALA A 74 9.89 -14.35 -10.25
C ALA A 74 11.12 -15.20 -9.95
N TYR A 75 12.32 -14.75 -10.33
CA TYR A 75 13.58 -15.42 -10.06
C TYR A 75 13.94 -15.38 -8.58
N PHE A 76 13.78 -14.24 -7.94
CA PHE A 76 14.05 -14.05 -6.52
C PHE A 76 13.06 -14.79 -5.62
N GLN A 77 11.85 -15.09 -6.10
CA GLN A 77 10.84 -15.81 -5.32
C GLN A 77 11.31 -17.21 -4.91
N ASP A 78 11.96 -17.94 -5.79
CA ASP A 78 12.53 -19.26 -5.49
C ASP A 78 13.61 -19.18 -4.41
N PHE A 79 14.45 -18.15 -4.47
CA PHE A 79 15.46 -17.90 -3.43
C PHE A 79 14.82 -17.50 -2.10
N ARG A 80 13.80 -16.67 -2.13
CA ARG A 80 13.02 -16.30 -0.93
C ARG A 80 12.45 -17.53 -0.24
N ASN A 81 11.94 -18.50 -1.00
CA ASN A 81 11.44 -19.75 -0.45
C ASN A 81 12.57 -20.57 0.23
N LYS A 82 13.79 -20.58 -0.33
CA LYS A 82 14.96 -21.18 0.30
C LYS A 82 15.34 -20.47 1.61
N LEU A 83 15.33 -19.13 1.64
CA LEU A 83 15.56 -18.37 2.87
C LEU A 83 14.52 -18.70 3.95
N LEU A 84 13.26 -18.80 3.60
CA LEU A 84 12.19 -19.17 4.55
C LEU A 84 12.43 -20.57 5.17
N ALA A 85 12.96 -21.53 4.40
CA ALA A 85 13.30 -22.86 4.90
C ALA A 85 14.48 -22.86 5.91
N LEU A 86 15.35 -21.85 5.84
CA LEU A 86 16.48 -21.66 6.78
C LEU A 86 16.07 -20.99 8.11
N GLN A 87 14.79 -20.66 8.30
CA GLN A 87 14.26 -20.05 9.53
C GLN A 87 15.08 -18.81 9.98
N GLU A 88 15.65 -18.82 11.17
CA GLU A 88 16.39 -17.68 11.74
C GLU A 88 17.59 -17.26 10.85
N GLN A 89 18.33 -18.21 10.31
CA GLN A 89 19.43 -17.91 9.39
C GLN A 89 18.90 -17.21 8.12
N GLY A 90 17.77 -17.63 7.60
CA GLY A 90 17.12 -17.00 6.46
C GLY A 90 16.63 -15.58 6.76
N GLU A 91 16.10 -15.33 7.97
CA GLU A 91 15.77 -13.97 8.41
C GLU A 91 17.01 -13.08 8.47
N ILE A 92 18.14 -13.59 8.97
CA ILE A 92 19.42 -12.87 9.01
C ILE A 92 19.87 -12.48 7.59
N LEU A 93 19.90 -13.43 6.66
CA LEU A 93 20.30 -13.16 5.28
C LEU A 93 19.32 -12.21 4.58
N GLY A 94 18.02 -12.42 4.74
CA GLY A 94 16.99 -11.54 4.18
C GLY A 94 17.10 -10.11 4.69
N SER A 95 17.36 -9.92 5.99
CA SER A 95 17.54 -8.58 6.56
C SER A 95 18.80 -7.88 6.05
N LYS A 96 19.87 -8.62 5.76
CA LYS A 96 21.09 -8.06 5.14
C LYS A 96 20.82 -7.58 3.71
N ILE A 97 20.02 -8.31 2.92
CA ILE A 97 19.60 -7.83 1.61
C ILE A 97 18.95 -6.44 1.76
N HIS A 98 17.98 -6.30 2.65
CA HIS A 98 17.28 -5.03 2.86
C HIS A 98 18.20 -3.89 3.34
N LEU A 99 19.18 -4.19 4.22
CA LEU A 99 20.09 -3.17 4.74
C LEU A 99 21.15 -2.72 3.74
N GLN A 100 21.61 -3.63 2.87
CA GLN A 100 22.75 -3.39 1.97
C GLN A 100 22.30 -3.00 0.55
N SER A 101 21.03 -3.27 0.18
CA SER A 101 20.49 -2.84 -1.09
C SER A 101 20.14 -1.36 -1.08
N LYS A 102 20.41 -0.69 -2.20
CA LYS A 102 20.00 0.69 -2.43
C LYS A 102 18.62 0.72 -3.08
N VAL A 103 17.86 1.75 -2.73
CA VAL A 103 16.55 2.03 -3.31
C VAL A 103 16.52 3.44 -3.92
N SER A 104 15.65 3.61 -4.91
CA SER A 104 15.34 4.90 -5.52
C SER A 104 13.83 5.11 -5.53
N LEU A 105 13.37 6.34 -5.75
CA LEU A 105 11.95 6.60 -5.99
C LEU A 105 11.52 5.99 -7.32
N VAL A 106 10.30 5.43 -7.37
CA VAL A 106 9.69 4.95 -8.63
C VAL A 106 9.45 6.12 -9.57
N ASP A 107 8.96 7.24 -9.03
CA ASP A 107 8.77 8.49 -9.75
C ASP A 107 9.09 9.66 -8.80
N GLU A 108 10.02 10.54 -9.17
CA GLU A 108 10.40 11.71 -8.35
C GLU A 108 9.25 12.71 -8.16
N LYS A 109 8.23 12.70 -9.02
CA LYS A 109 7.02 13.52 -8.87
C LYS A 109 6.28 13.24 -7.56
N ILE A 110 6.49 12.06 -6.93
CA ILE A 110 5.87 11.72 -5.64
C ILE A 110 6.17 12.76 -4.56
N LEU A 111 7.36 13.38 -4.56
CA LEU A 111 7.72 14.40 -3.59
C LEU A 111 6.81 15.63 -3.70
N ASN A 112 6.57 16.10 -4.92
CA ASN A 112 5.68 17.24 -5.16
C ASN A 112 4.21 16.89 -4.84
N LEU A 113 3.79 15.68 -5.18
CA LEU A 113 2.44 15.19 -4.86
C LEU A 113 2.21 15.16 -3.34
N LEU A 114 3.15 14.63 -2.57
CA LEU A 114 3.05 14.57 -1.10
C LEU A 114 3.07 15.99 -0.47
N GLU A 115 3.85 16.91 -0.98
CA GLU A 115 3.83 18.31 -0.51
C GLU A 115 2.49 18.99 -0.84
N MET A 116 1.91 18.75 -2.00
CA MET A 116 0.57 19.25 -2.36
C MET A 116 -0.51 18.68 -1.42
N ILE A 117 -0.49 17.37 -1.17
CA ILE A 117 -1.44 16.70 -0.26
C ILE A 117 -1.32 17.28 1.16
N LYS A 118 -0.08 17.45 1.65
CA LYS A 118 0.22 18.04 2.96
C LYS A 118 -0.26 19.49 3.07
N TRP A 119 -0.03 20.32 2.05
CA TRP A 119 -0.51 21.70 2.00
C TRP A 119 -2.05 21.77 2.08
N ARG A 120 -2.73 20.82 1.45
CA ARG A 120 -4.20 20.66 1.50
C ARG A 120 -4.70 19.99 2.78
N LYS A 121 -3.83 19.59 3.69
CA LYS A 121 -4.12 18.91 4.96
C LYS A 121 -4.86 17.57 4.84
N ILE A 122 -4.83 16.94 3.66
CA ILE A 122 -5.41 15.62 3.44
C ILE A 122 -4.52 14.58 4.11
N LYS A 123 -5.05 13.80 5.04
CA LYS A 123 -4.27 12.78 5.75
C LYS A 123 -3.73 11.72 4.78
N THR A 124 -2.45 11.38 4.98
CA THR A 124 -1.77 10.41 4.11
C THR A 124 -0.92 9.47 4.95
N ILE A 125 -0.96 8.19 4.65
CA ILE A 125 -0.12 7.18 5.28
C ILE A 125 0.51 6.27 4.22
N ALA A 126 1.59 5.57 4.60
CA ALA A 126 2.04 4.41 3.86
C ALA A 126 1.48 3.13 4.49
N LEU A 127 1.12 2.12 3.67
CA LEU A 127 0.64 0.81 4.12
C LEU A 127 1.44 -0.30 3.45
N THR A 128 2.30 -0.97 4.20
CA THR A 128 3.24 -1.96 3.68
C THR A 128 3.09 -3.33 4.35
N ALA A 129 3.45 -4.40 3.63
CA ALA A 129 3.38 -5.77 4.11
C ALA A 129 4.63 -6.26 4.87
N ILE A 130 5.58 -5.37 5.20
CA ILE A 130 6.82 -5.76 5.90
C ILE A 130 6.54 -6.41 7.27
N PRO A 131 7.45 -7.26 7.77
CA PRO A 131 7.40 -7.71 9.17
C PRO A 131 7.58 -6.53 10.12
N THR A 132 7.19 -6.70 11.38
CA THR A 132 7.35 -5.72 12.46
C THR A 132 8.24 -6.26 13.57
N GLY A 133 8.83 -5.35 14.35
CA GLY A 133 9.80 -5.70 15.39
C GLY A 133 11.14 -6.19 14.81
N LYS A 134 11.78 -7.09 15.53
CA LYS A 134 13.08 -7.63 15.08
C LYS A 134 12.92 -8.52 13.84
N PHE A 135 13.69 -8.20 12.80
CA PHE A 135 13.80 -8.99 11.57
C PHE A 135 15.28 -9.25 11.26
N GLY A 136 15.74 -10.47 11.53
CA GLY A 136 17.16 -10.85 11.40
C GLY A 136 18.09 -9.94 12.20
N VAL A 137 18.93 -9.15 11.51
CA VAL A 137 19.83 -8.16 12.11
C VAL A 137 19.22 -6.75 12.22
N ILE A 138 18.05 -6.52 11.67
CA ILE A 138 17.29 -5.27 11.84
C ILE A 138 16.60 -5.31 13.20
N PRO A 139 16.91 -4.41 14.15
CA PRO A 139 16.31 -4.47 15.49
C PRO A 139 14.82 -4.13 15.50
N ASN A 140 14.40 -3.22 14.62
CA ASN A 140 13.05 -2.72 14.48
C ASN A 140 12.76 -2.43 13.01
N ALA A 141 11.96 -3.28 12.38
CA ALA A 141 11.74 -3.23 10.93
C ALA A 141 10.86 -2.03 10.51
N GLU A 142 9.85 -1.69 11.30
CA GLU A 142 8.99 -0.53 11.02
C GLU A 142 9.76 0.79 11.16
N GLU A 143 10.64 0.93 12.15
CA GLU A 143 11.49 2.11 12.30
C GLU A 143 12.54 2.21 11.20
N TRP A 144 13.14 1.07 10.83
CA TRP A 144 14.05 1.02 9.70
C TRP A 144 13.38 1.50 8.40
N ARG A 145 12.12 1.09 8.15
CA ARG A 145 11.36 1.51 6.96
C ARG A 145 11.04 3.01 7.00
N VAL A 146 10.67 3.56 8.14
CA VAL A 146 10.47 5.01 8.31
C VAL A 146 11.76 5.75 7.97
N ASN A 147 12.91 5.33 8.51
CA ASN A 147 14.21 5.96 8.27
C ASN A 147 14.64 5.85 6.80
N GLN A 148 14.33 4.73 6.13
CA GLN A 148 14.60 4.55 4.71
C GLN A 148 13.81 5.56 3.86
N LEU A 149 12.51 5.76 4.15
CA LEU A 149 11.70 6.76 3.47
C LEU A 149 12.19 8.19 3.75
N ASP A 150 12.52 8.50 5.00
CA ASP A 150 13.07 9.80 5.40
C ASP A 150 14.36 10.12 4.62
N SER A 151 15.22 9.13 4.36
CA SER A 151 16.46 9.31 3.57
C SER A 151 16.20 9.68 2.11
N LEU A 152 15.00 9.39 1.61
CA LEU A 152 14.54 9.77 0.27
C LEU A 152 13.70 11.06 0.25
N GLY A 153 13.58 11.76 1.40
CA GLY A 153 12.78 12.97 1.54
C GLY A 153 11.27 12.70 1.74
N ILE A 154 10.88 11.48 2.03
CA ILE A 154 9.47 11.09 2.23
C ILE A 154 9.17 10.91 3.71
N ASN A 155 8.19 11.66 4.21
CA ASN A 155 7.77 11.61 5.60
C ASN A 155 6.24 11.73 5.72
N PHE A 156 5.61 10.80 6.41
CA PHE A 156 4.16 10.76 6.64
C PHE A 156 3.74 11.19 8.06
N LYS A 157 4.69 11.49 8.95
CA LYS A 157 4.44 11.83 10.36
C LYS A 157 3.51 13.03 10.54
N TRP A 158 3.52 13.97 9.59
CA TRP A 158 2.69 15.16 9.61
C TRP A 158 1.19 14.87 9.61
N SER A 159 0.76 13.71 9.08
CA SER A 159 -0.66 13.31 9.05
C SER A 159 -1.23 13.03 10.43
N PHE A 160 -0.41 12.49 11.33
CA PHE A 160 -0.78 12.15 12.71
C PHE A 160 0.34 12.58 13.68
N PRO A 161 0.61 13.90 13.82
CA PRO A 161 1.81 14.41 14.50
C PRO A 161 1.87 14.08 16.00
N SER A 162 0.73 13.84 16.63
CA SER A 162 0.64 13.45 18.05
C SER A 162 0.82 11.94 18.29
N ILE A 163 0.94 11.13 17.23
CA ILE A 163 1.01 9.68 17.32
C ILE A 163 2.36 9.22 16.81
N ASP A 164 3.21 8.75 17.71
CA ASP A 164 4.48 8.15 17.32
C ASP A 164 4.32 6.70 16.90
N SER A 165 3.59 5.91 17.69
CA SER A 165 3.40 4.47 17.40
C SER A 165 2.12 3.93 18.01
N ILE A 166 1.47 2.99 17.32
CA ILE A 166 0.33 2.20 17.79
C ILE A 166 0.54 0.75 17.40
N ILE A 167 0.54 -0.15 18.39
CA ILE A 167 0.50 -1.60 18.14
C ILE A 167 -0.95 -2.03 18.00
N LEU A 168 -1.27 -2.78 16.94
CA LEU A 168 -2.59 -3.34 16.71
C LEU A 168 -2.66 -4.74 17.34
N THR A 169 -3.06 -4.79 18.61
CA THR A 169 -3.08 -6.02 19.44
C THR A 169 -4.23 -6.95 19.13
N GLU A 170 -5.12 -6.57 18.21
CA GLU A 170 -6.29 -7.34 17.78
C GLU A 170 -5.88 -8.54 16.87
N PHE A 171 -4.63 -8.56 16.41
CA PHE A 171 -4.10 -9.62 15.56
C PHE A 171 -3.33 -10.65 16.36
N GLU A 172 -3.78 -11.90 16.30
CA GLU A 172 -3.18 -13.03 17.01
C GLU A 172 -2.62 -14.09 16.04
N GLY A 173 -1.77 -14.97 16.54
CA GLY A 173 -1.34 -16.18 15.83
C GLY A 173 -0.11 -16.05 14.92
N LYS A 174 0.45 -14.85 14.71
CA LYS A 174 1.74 -14.64 14.03
C LYS A 174 2.82 -14.14 15.00
N LYS A 175 4.09 -14.24 14.57
CA LYS A 175 5.27 -13.84 15.35
C LYS A 175 5.29 -12.35 15.69
N SER A 176 4.68 -11.51 14.84
CA SER A 176 4.66 -10.05 14.98
C SER A 176 3.26 -9.49 14.74
N GLN A 177 2.95 -8.38 15.39
CA GLN A 177 1.67 -7.67 15.27
C GLN A 177 1.81 -6.47 14.33
N PRO A 178 0.76 -6.08 13.61
CA PRO A 178 0.79 -4.85 12.82
C PRO A 178 1.05 -3.64 13.71
N ILE A 179 1.84 -2.69 13.17
CA ILE A 179 2.24 -1.48 13.89
C ILE A 179 2.07 -0.27 12.97
N PHE A 180 1.43 0.78 13.49
CA PHE A 180 1.54 2.12 12.92
C PHE A 180 2.72 2.83 13.57
N LYS A 181 3.65 3.33 12.76
CA LYS A 181 4.82 4.08 13.22
C LYS A 181 5.01 5.31 12.36
N GLN A 182 4.81 6.51 12.93
CA GLN A 182 5.11 7.81 12.29
C GLN A 182 4.54 7.94 10.85
N GLY A 183 3.29 7.48 10.64
CA GLY A 183 2.62 7.53 9.34
C GLY A 183 2.81 6.31 8.46
N VAL A 184 3.61 5.33 8.88
CA VAL A 184 3.76 4.03 8.20
C VAL A 184 2.98 2.96 8.97
N LEU A 185 2.02 2.34 8.31
CA LEU A 185 1.27 1.19 8.81
C LEU A 185 1.87 -0.09 8.25
N ALA A 186 2.65 -0.79 9.07
CA ALA A 186 3.25 -2.08 8.72
C ALA A 186 2.28 -3.21 9.08
N SER A 187 1.84 -3.97 8.09
CA SER A 187 0.80 -4.99 8.29
C SER A 187 1.31 -6.31 8.89
N ALA A 188 2.62 -6.47 9.09
CA ALA A 188 3.22 -7.72 9.59
C ALA A 188 2.77 -8.96 8.79
N ARG A 189 2.56 -8.79 7.47
CA ARG A 189 2.05 -9.82 6.54
C ARG A 189 0.62 -10.30 6.84
N TYR A 190 -0.16 -9.55 7.62
CA TYR A 190 -1.62 -9.71 7.66
C TYR A 190 -2.25 -9.02 6.44
N PRO A 191 -3.48 -9.39 6.06
CA PRO A 191 -4.19 -8.73 4.95
C PRO A 191 -4.25 -7.21 5.17
N LYS A 192 -3.84 -6.43 4.16
CA LYS A 192 -3.76 -4.97 4.27
C LYS A 192 -5.11 -4.33 4.63
N GLY A 193 -6.21 -4.83 4.07
CA GLY A 193 -7.54 -4.31 4.34
C GLY A 193 -7.97 -4.48 5.79
N GLU A 194 -7.77 -5.69 6.36
CA GLU A 194 -8.08 -5.96 7.78
C GLU A 194 -7.29 -5.03 8.69
N VAL A 195 -5.97 -4.88 8.43
CA VAL A 195 -5.08 -4.03 9.22
C VAL A 195 -5.50 -2.56 9.13
N LEU A 196 -5.85 -2.09 7.95
CA LEU A 196 -6.35 -0.73 7.73
C LEU A 196 -7.63 -0.48 8.53
N CYS A 197 -8.62 -1.37 8.45
CA CYS A 197 -9.90 -1.19 9.15
C CYS A 197 -9.74 -1.23 10.68
N VAL A 198 -8.86 -2.10 11.21
CA VAL A 198 -8.54 -2.09 12.65
C VAL A 198 -7.85 -0.78 13.05
N PHE A 199 -6.91 -0.29 12.24
CA PHE A 199 -6.26 1.01 12.48
C PHE A 199 -7.27 2.15 12.51
N LEU A 200 -8.17 2.25 11.52
CA LEU A 200 -9.20 3.29 11.46
C LEU A 200 -10.15 3.24 12.68
N LYS A 201 -10.57 2.05 13.10
CA LYS A 201 -11.38 1.85 14.31
C LYS A 201 -10.64 2.32 15.57
N LYS A 202 -9.36 1.99 15.69
CA LYS A 202 -8.52 2.40 16.83
C LYS A 202 -8.29 3.90 16.90
N MET A 203 -8.27 4.54 15.72
CA MET A 203 -8.22 6.00 15.58
C MET A 203 -9.56 6.69 15.84
N HIS A 204 -10.65 5.94 16.02
CA HIS A 204 -12.02 6.45 16.09
C HIS A 204 -12.33 7.40 14.92
N TRP A 205 -11.85 7.09 13.73
CA TRP A 205 -11.98 7.92 12.55
C TRP A 205 -12.48 7.11 11.35
N LYS A 206 -13.46 7.69 10.67
CA LYS A 206 -13.99 7.18 9.42
C LYS A 206 -13.77 8.26 8.36
N PRO A 207 -12.81 8.08 7.43
CA PRO A 207 -12.59 9.05 6.36
C PRO A 207 -13.81 9.15 5.43
N SER A 208 -14.01 10.33 4.84
CA SER A 208 -15.06 10.56 3.83
C SER A 208 -14.83 9.69 2.59
N LYS A 209 -13.57 9.55 2.20
CA LYS A 209 -13.11 8.73 1.08
C LYS A 209 -11.70 8.20 1.33
N VAL A 210 -11.42 6.98 0.88
CA VAL A 210 -10.07 6.40 0.84
C VAL A 210 -9.59 6.35 -0.61
N VAL A 211 -8.39 6.85 -0.87
CA VAL A 211 -7.65 6.62 -2.12
C VAL A 211 -6.48 5.70 -1.80
N PHE A 212 -6.46 4.51 -2.39
CA PHE A 212 -5.44 3.51 -2.17
C PHE A 212 -4.62 3.27 -3.44
N ILE A 213 -3.29 3.34 -3.33
CA ILE A 213 -2.36 3.19 -4.44
C ILE A 213 -1.41 2.03 -4.13
N ASP A 214 -1.41 1.00 -4.97
CA ASP A 214 -0.61 -0.22 -4.79
C ASP A 214 -0.26 -0.82 -6.16
N ASP A 215 0.88 -1.50 -6.27
CA ASP A 215 1.31 -2.19 -7.50
C ASP A 215 0.72 -3.60 -7.63
N ARG A 216 0.07 -4.14 -6.57
CA ARG A 216 -0.43 -5.52 -6.50
C ARG A 216 -1.93 -5.59 -6.34
N MET A 217 -2.59 -6.20 -7.31
CA MET A 217 -4.04 -6.40 -7.28
C MET A 217 -4.51 -7.14 -6.04
N GLU A 218 -3.75 -8.13 -5.53
CA GLU A 218 -4.14 -8.87 -4.32
C GLU A 218 -4.28 -7.98 -3.08
N TYR A 219 -3.47 -6.91 -2.96
CA TYR A 219 -3.58 -5.94 -1.87
C TYR A 219 -4.71 -4.95 -2.11
N ILE A 220 -4.94 -4.56 -3.36
CA ILE A 220 -6.09 -3.74 -3.75
C ILE A 220 -7.38 -4.47 -3.39
N ASP A 221 -7.55 -5.71 -3.83
CA ASP A 221 -8.73 -6.54 -3.54
C ASP A 221 -8.96 -6.69 -2.03
N SER A 222 -7.87 -6.89 -1.25
CA SER A 222 -7.93 -6.97 0.21
C SER A 222 -8.47 -5.68 0.84
N VAL A 223 -8.00 -4.51 0.39
CA VAL A 223 -8.39 -3.21 0.94
C VAL A 223 -9.83 -2.87 0.53
N GLU A 224 -10.18 -3.02 -0.75
CA GLU A 224 -11.54 -2.76 -1.24
C GLU A 224 -12.58 -3.61 -0.51
N CYS A 225 -12.32 -4.92 -0.36
CA CYS A 225 -13.23 -5.83 0.32
C CYS A 225 -13.56 -5.38 1.76
N GLU A 226 -12.58 -4.88 2.51
CA GLU A 226 -12.79 -4.44 3.88
C GLU A 226 -13.43 -3.04 3.95
N LEU A 227 -13.06 -2.12 3.05
CA LEU A 227 -13.69 -0.79 2.97
C LEU A 227 -15.17 -0.87 2.58
N ASP A 228 -15.54 -1.81 1.69
CA ASP A 228 -16.93 -2.10 1.35
C ASP A 228 -17.75 -2.55 2.58
N LYS A 229 -17.20 -3.46 3.40
CA LYS A 229 -17.84 -3.93 4.63
C LYS A 229 -18.10 -2.81 5.63
N GLU A 230 -17.18 -1.84 5.68
CA GLU A 230 -17.28 -0.66 6.56
C GLU A 230 -18.09 0.48 5.93
N ASN A 231 -18.60 0.31 4.70
CA ASN A 231 -19.28 1.34 3.92
C ASN A 231 -18.47 2.65 3.87
N ILE A 232 -17.20 2.54 3.51
CA ILE A 232 -16.28 3.67 3.27
C ILE A 232 -16.12 3.85 1.76
N GLU A 233 -16.42 5.05 1.25
CA GLU A 233 -16.19 5.38 -0.15
C GLU A 233 -14.71 5.26 -0.49
N HIS A 234 -14.36 4.62 -1.62
CA HIS A 234 -12.96 4.43 -1.98
C HIS A 234 -12.74 4.38 -3.50
N ILE A 235 -11.51 4.66 -3.88
CA ILE A 235 -10.96 4.48 -5.23
C ILE A 235 -9.58 3.87 -5.06
N SER A 236 -9.30 2.80 -5.81
CA SER A 236 -7.98 2.17 -5.81
C SER A 236 -7.28 2.38 -7.14
N PHE A 237 -5.96 2.57 -7.07
CA PHE A 237 -5.11 2.68 -8.24
C PHE A 237 -4.15 1.48 -8.29
N HIS A 238 -4.27 0.68 -9.35
CA HIS A 238 -3.25 -0.29 -9.72
C HIS A 238 -2.10 0.46 -10.40
N TYR A 239 -1.06 0.78 -9.62
CA TYR A 239 0.06 1.61 -10.06
C TYR A 239 1.18 0.76 -10.63
N THR A 240 1.46 0.88 -11.93
CA THR A 240 2.36 -0.02 -12.65
C THR A 240 3.66 0.63 -13.11
N ALA A 241 3.95 1.86 -12.67
CA ALA A 241 5.14 2.60 -13.12
C ALA A 241 6.47 1.85 -12.90
N ALA A 242 6.59 1.08 -11.81
CA ALA A 242 7.78 0.28 -11.56
C ALA A 242 7.84 -0.99 -12.41
N THR A 243 6.68 -1.57 -12.76
CA THR A 243 6.57 -2.85 -13.48
C THR A 243 6.57 -2.69 -14.99
N ASP A 244 6.11 -1.54 -15.50
CA ASP A 244 6.05 -1.23 -16.94
C ASP A 244 7.42 -0.83 -17.53
N CYS A 245 8.48 -0.77 -16.71
CA CYS A 245 9.82 -0.47 -17.20
C CYS A 245 10.45 -1.70 -17.90
N SER A 246 11.14 -1.47 -19.01
CA SER A 246 11.91 -2.49 -19.74
C SER A 246 13.20 -2.85 -18.98
N CYS A 247 13.07 -3.64 -17.93
CA CYS A 247 14.20 -4.15 -17.17
C CYS A 247 14.49 -5.60 -17.57
N HIS A 248 15.76 -5.97 -17.71
CA HIS A 248 16.20 -7.33 -18.01
C HIS A 248 17.08 -7.85 -16.89
N LEU A 249 16.76 -9.02 -16.36
CA LEU A 249 17.57 -9.72 -15.38
C LEU A 249 18.74 -10.42 -16.07
N ASP A 250 19.97 -10.13 -15.63
CA ASP A 250 21.13 -10.97 -15.92
C ASP A 250 21.17 -12.12 -14.89
N GLN A 251 20.79 -13.32 -15.33
CA GLN A 251 20.74 -14.49 -14.44
C GLN A 251 22.09 -14.88 -13.87
N ARG A 252 23.18 -14.73 -14.63
CA ARG A 252 24.53 -15.06 -14.15
C ARG A 252 24.93 -14.12 -13.02
N LEU A 253 24.62 -12.85 -13.14
CA LEU A 253 24.86 -11.86 -12.10
C LEU A 253 24.01 -12.16 -10.85
N ALA A 254 22.73 -12.46 -11.07
CA ALA A 254 21.81 -12.82 -10.01
C ALA A 254 22.27 -14.08 -9.24
N ASP A 255 22.65 -15.14 -9.95
CA ASP A 255 23.21 -16.35 -9.34
C ASP A 255 24.42 -16.04 -8.48
N PHE A 256 25.35 -15.23 -9.01
CA PHE A 256 26.53 -14.84 -8.26
C PHE A 256 26.21 -14.06 -6.99
N GLN A 257 25.27 -13.12 -7.04
CA GLN A 257 24.81 -12.37 -5.87
C GLN A 257 24.21 -13.29 -4.80
N LEU A 258 23.34 -14.22 -5.20
CA LEU A 258 22.71 -15.17 -4.30
C LEU A 258 23.72 -16.13 -3.67
N ASP A 259 24.64 -16.68 -4.48
CA ASP A 259 25.70 -17.56 -3.98
C ASP A 259 26.66 -16.81 -3.03
N TYR A 260 27.00 -15.58 -3.35
CA TYR A 260 27.83 -14.75 -2.49
C TYR A 260 27.17 -14.50 -1.13
N LEU A 261 25.89 -14.13 -1.14
CA LEU A 261 25.11 -13.97 0.09
C LEU A 261 25.09 -15.25 0.94
N MET A 262 24.86 -16.40 0.30
CA MET A 262 24.82 -17.69 1.02
C MET A 262 26.15 -18.09 1.64
N HIS A 263 27.28 -17.80 0.98
CA HIS A 263 28.60 -18.21 1.43
C HIS A 263 29.27 -17.21 2.37
N HIS A 264 29.05 -15.90 2.13
CA HIS A 264 29.72 -14.82 2.85
C HIS A 264 28.81 -14.09 3.83
N GLY A 265 27.49 -14.24 3.66
CA GLY A 265 26.50 -13.59 4.50
C GLY A 265 26.36 -12.09 4.26
N ASP A 266 26.84 -11.56 3.14
CA ASP A 266 26.74 -10.16 2.75
C ASP A 266 26.14 -10.02 1.35
N TRP A 267 25.31 -8.99 1.15
CA TRP A 267 24.73 -8.66 -0.14
C TRP A 267 25.68 -7.83 -0.98
N LEU A 268 25.74 -8.11 -2.27
CA LEU A 268 26.46 -7.30 -3.25
C LEU A 268 25.46 -6.59 -4.16
N SER A 269 25.64 -5.29 -4.37
CA SER A 269 24.95 -4.59 -5.45
C SER A 269 25.34 -5.14 -6.82
N ASP A 270 24.53 -4.89 -7.85
CA ASP A 270 24.82 -5.27 -9.25
C ASP A 270 26.23 -4.82 -9.66
N GLN A 271 26.64 -3.61 -9.30
CA GLN A 271 27.96 -3.07 -9.61
C GLN A 271 29.09 -3.84 -8.89
N GLU A 272 28.94 -4.11 -7.59
CA GLU A 272 29.95 -4.83 -6.81
C GLU A 272 30.10 -6.27 -7.27
N ALA A 273 28.97 -6.93 -7.58
CA ALA A 273 28.96 -8.29 -8.09
C ALA A 273 29.66 -8.38 -9.47
N ASN A 274 29.33 -7.46 -10.40
CA ASN A 274 30.01 -7.38 -11.69
C ASN A 274 31.52 -7.18 -11.55
N ASN A 275 31.95 -6.28 -10.64
CA ASN A 275 33.38 -6.05 -10.41
C ASN A 275 34.10 -7.31 -9.89
N LYS A 276 33.44 -8.08 -8.99
CA LYS A 276 34.01 -9.32 -8.46
C LYS A 276 34.03 -10.46 -9.45
N MET A 277 33.05 -10.55 -10.36
CA MET A 277 33.01 -11.58 -11.42
C MET A 277 34.09 -11.39 -12.48
N ASN A 278 34.56 -10.16 -12.67
CA ASN A 278 35.54 -9.80 -13.72
C ASN A 278 36.99 -9.70 -13.20
N ASN A 279 37.23 -9.88 -11.89
CA ASN A 279 38.53 -9.93 -11.24
C ASN A 279 38.93 -11.37 -10.86
#